data_bdda161f353d245a934734ef1970f9f0
#
_entry.id   bdda161f353d245a934734ef1970f9f0
#
_cell.length_a   1.000
_cell.length_b   1.000
_cell.length_c   1.000
_cell.angle_alpha   90.00
_cell.angle_beta   90.00
_cell.angle_gamma   90.00
#
_symmetry.space_group_name_H-M   'P 1'
#
loop_
_entity.id
_entity.type
_entity.pdbx_description
1 polymer ?
#
loop_
_entity_poly.entity_id
_entity_poly.type
_entity_poly.pdbx_seq_one_letter_code
_entity_poly.pdbx_strand_id
1 'polypeptide(L)'
;MVVDRAQQPQVVALIARLNRAGQVEWCLPKGHPEGAETLEQTALREVAEETGIQGRVITALGTIDYWFSVPHKRIHKVVHHFLIEAVGGRLSIEGDPDAEAIDVAWVPFDELDERLTFPNERRIVGAAAQHLAAQLQYDCQRADPE
;
A
#
# COMPACT_ATOMS: atom_id res chain seq x y z
N MET A 1 -0.30 -0.33 2.21
CA MET A 1 -1.55 -0.42 1.44
C MET A 1 -2.62 0.40 2.14
N VAL A 2 -3.11 1.46 1.50
CA VAL A 2 -4.14 2.33 2.09
C VAL A 2 -5.46 2.11 1.37
N VAL A 3 -6.52 1.88 2.15
CA VAL A 3 -7.87 1.57 1.65
C VAL A 3 -8.85 2.63 2.11
N ASP A 4 -9.72 3.08 1.21
CA ASP A 4 -10.88 3.90 1.56
C ASP A 4 -12.10 2.98 1.67
N ARG A 5 -12.51 2.74 2.91
CA ARG A 5 -13.60 1.82 3.24
C ARG A 5 -14.99 2.48 3.12
N ALA A 6 -15.02 3.80 2.99
CA ALA A 6 -16.27 4.53 2.81
C ALA A 6 -16.84 4.38 1.39
N GLN A 7 -16.00 4.00 0.43
CA GLN A 7 -16.42 3.76 -0.94
C GLN A 7 -17.02 2.35 -1.11
N GLN A 8 -17.95 2.21 -2.04
CA GLN A 8 -18.54 0.93 -2.42
C GLN A 8 -18.46 0.76 -3.94
N PRO A 9 -17.59 -0.12 -4.45
CA PRO A 9 -16.67 -0.99 -3.71
C PRO A 9 -15.53 -0.22 -3.04
N GLN A 10 -14.88 -0.86 -2.07
CA GLN A 10 -13.70 -0.27 -1.42
C GLN A 10 -12.59 -0.05 -2.46
N VAL A 11 -11.85 1.03 -2.30
CA VAL A 11 -10.78 1.40 -3.22
C VAL A 11 -9.44 1.51 -2.49
N VAL A 12 -8.36 1.26 -3.23
CA VAL A 12 -6.99 1.25 -2.71
C VAL A 12 -6.15 2.21 -3.55
N ALA A 13 -5.30 2.99 -2.89
CA ALA A 13 -4.43 3.92 -3.59
C ALA A 13 -3.21 3.18 -4.15
N LEU A 14 -3.00 3.27 -5.45
CA LEU A 14 -1.81 2.78 -6.13
C LEU A 14 -1.05 3.94 -6.75
N ILE A 15 0.26 3.79 -6.86
CA ILE A 15 1.12 4.73 -7.56
C ILE A 15 1.64 4.11 -8.86
N ALA A 16 1.86 4.94 -9.85
CA ALA A 16 2.46 4.56 -11.12
C ALA A 16 3.85 5.13 -11.22
N ARG A 17 4.80 4.33 -11.73
CA ARG A 17 6.17 4.74 -11.98
C ARG A 17 6.62 4.21 -13.34
N LEU A 18 7.63 4.85 -13.93
CA LEU A 18 8.28 4.33 -15.13
C LEU A 18 9.45 3.43 -14.72
N ASN A 19 9.54 2.25 -15.31
CA ASN A 19 10.72 1.39 -15.15
C ASN A 19 11.83 1.85 -16.11
N ARG A 20 12.98 1.16 -16.07
CA ARG A 20 14.13 1.51 -16.91
C ARG A 20 13.84 1.39 -18.40
N ALA A 21 12.88 0.56 -18.79
CA ALA A 21 12.46 0.39 -20.19
C ALA A 21 11.41 1.42 -20.62
N GLY A 22 11.01 2.36 -19.72
CA GLY A 22 10.00 3.36 -20.01
C GLY A 22 8.57 2.85 -19.93
N GLN A 23 8.37 1.66 -19.36
CA GLN A 23 7.04 1.08 -19.16
C GLN A 23 6.46 1.52 -17.84
N VAL A 24 5.14 1.70 -17.79
CA VAL A 24 4.42 2.08 -16.57
C VAL A 24 4.24 0.85 -15.68
N GLU A 25 4.60 1.00 -14.40
CA GLU A 25 4.38 -0.01 -13.38
C GLU A 25 3.47 0.56 -12.30
N TRP A 26 2.42 -0.18 -11.95
CA TRP A 26 1.52 0.16 -10.85
C TRP A 26 1.89 -0.65 -9.62
N CYS A 27 2.04 0.02 -8.48
CA CYS A 27 2.51 -0.62 -7.25
C CYS A 27 1.91 0.03 -6.02
N LEU A 28 2.04 -0.69 -4.89
CA LEU A 28 1.69 -0.17 -3.58
C LEU A 28 2.72 0.87 -3.15
N PRO A 29 2.30 1.95 -2.47
CA PRO A 29 3.26 2.89 -1.87
C PRO A 29 4.10 2.19 -0.81
N LYS A 30 5.39 2.52 -0.78
CA LYS A 30 6.36 1.91 0.15
C LYS A 30 7.62 2.75 0.23
N GLY A 31 8.40 2.50 1.27
CA GLY A 31 9.70 3.11 1.45
C GLY A 31 10.40 2.59 2.69
N HIS A 32 11.42 3.28 3.13
CA HIS A 32 12.33 2.85 4.18
C HIS A 32 12.20 3.71 5.43
N PRO A 33 12.46 3.12 6.63
CA PRO A 33 12.51 3.90 7.85
C PRO A 33 13.53 5.03 7.77
N GLU A 34 13.16 6.18 8.33
CA GLU A 34 14.05 7.32 8.48
C GLU A 34 14.25 7.58 9.97
N GLY A 35 15.52 7.73 10.40
CA GLY A 35 15.83 8.00 11.80
C GLY A 35 15.31 6.92 12.72
N ALA A 36 14.58 7.32 13.75
CA ALA A 36 14.04 6.44 14.77
C ALA A 36 12.58 6.06 14.54
N GLU A 37 12.09 6.16 13.31
CA GLU A 37 10.70 5.77 12.99
C GLU A 37 10.44 4.32 13.30
N THR A 38 9.24 4.02 13.83
CA THR A 38 8.72 2.66 13.85
C THR A 38 8.33 2.25 12.43
N LEU A 39 8.16 0.95 12.20
CA LEU A 39 7.73 0.45 10.89
C LEU A 39 6.36 1.01 10.49
N GLU A 40 5.45 1.17 11.46
CA GLU A 40 4.13 1.76 11.22
C GLU A 40 4.22 3.23 10.85
N GLN A 41 5.07 3.99 11.55
CA GLN A 41 5.30 5.39 11.22
C GLN A 41 5.87 5.56 9.81
N THR A 42 6.79 4.68 9.43
CA THR A 42 7.34 4.64 8.07
C THR A 42 6.25 4.43 7.04
N ALA A 43 5.38 3.44 7.26
CA ALA A 43 4.30 3.12 6.33
C ALA A 43 3.34 4.31 6.17
N LEU A 44 2.96 4.96 7.28
CA LEU A 44 2.07 6.12 7.24
C LEU A 44 2.71 7.31 6.52
N ARG A 45 3.99 7.56 6.77
CA ARG A 45 4.73 8.65 6.11
C ARG A 45 4.84 8.42 4.61
N GLU A 46 5.22 7.21 4.20
CA GLU A 46 5.37 6.88 2.78
C GLU A 46 4.04 6.96 2.02
N VAL A 47 2.96 6.50 2.63
CA VAL A 47 1.63 6.65 2.05
C VAL A 47 1.28 8.13 1.87
N ALA A 48 1.53 8.97 2.86
CA ALA A 48 1.24 10.39 2.78
C ALA A 48 2.09 11.09 1.72
N GLU A 49 3.39 10.78 1.66
CA GLU A 49 4.30 11.38 0.67
C GLU A 49 3.98 10.95 -0.76
N GLU A 50 3.73 9.66 -0.98
CA GLU A 50 3.55 9.11 -2.33
C GLU A 50 2.12 9.27 -2.86
N THR A 51 1.12 9.28 -1.99
CA THR A 51 -0.29 9.31 -2.41
C THR A 51 -1.07 10.55 -1.99
N GLY A 52 -0.57 11.31 -1.02
CA GLY A 52 -1.29 12.44 -0.43
C GLY A 52 -2.33 12.04 0.61
N ILE A 53 -2.48 10.77 0.92
CA ILE A 53 -3.51 10.27 1.83
C ILE A 53 -2.97 10.15 3.26
N GLN A 54 -3.73 10.66 4.21
CA GLN A 54 -3.49 10.46 5.63
C GLN A 54 -4.19 9.18 6.08
N GLY A 55 -3.51 8.37 6.85
CA GLY A 55 -4.02 7.06 7.21
C GLY A 55 -3.87 6.72 8.68
N ARG A 56 -4.52 5.62 9.04
CA ARG A 56 -4.43 4.97 10.35
C ARG A 56 -4.16 3.50 10.14
N VAL A 57 -3.16 2.95 10.83
CA VAL A 57 -2.81 1.52 10.71
C VAL A 57 -3.90 0.66 11.33
N ILE A 58 -4.35 -0.34 10.58
CA ILE A 58 -5.31 -1.35 11.06
C ILE A 58 -4.56 -2.58 11.54
N THR A 59 -3.71 -3.17 10.68
CA THR A 59 -2.96 -4.39 11.00
C THR A 59 -1.76 -4.55 10.07
N ALA A 60 -0.82 -5.41 10.46
CA ALA A 60 0.28 -5.81 9.60
C ALA A 60 -0.20 -6.82 8.56
N LEU A 61 0.32 -6.73 7.34
CA LEU A 61 -0.04 -7.64 6.24
C LEU A 61 1.07 -8.61 5.88
N GLY A 62 2.32 -8.29 6.18
CA GLY A 62 3.45 -9.12 5.85
C GLY A 62 4.62 -8.33 5.26
N THR A 63 5.62 -9.04 4.79
CA THR A 63 6.85 -8.45 4.28
C THR A 63 7.11 -8.89 2.85
N ILE A 64 7.83 -8.02 2.11
CA ILE A 64 8.36 -8.34 0.80
C ILE A 64 9.86 -8.10 0.84
N ASP A 65 10.63 -9.08 0.37
CA ASP A 65 12.08 -9.01 0.30
C ASP A 65 12.52 -8.59 -1.10
N TYR A 66 13.47 -7.67 -1.15
CA TYR A 66 14.09 -7.24 -2.40
C TYR A 66 15.60 -7.44 -2.32
N TRP A 67 16.16 -8.12 -3.32
CA TRP A 67 17.59 -8.27 -3.50
C TRP A 67 18.03 -7.51 -4.74
N PHE A 68 19.06 -6.69 -4.62
CA PHE A 68 19.64 -6.03 -5.77
C PHE A 68 21.16 -5.91 -5.61
N SER A 69 21.83 -5.84 -6.76
CA SER A 69 23.28 -5.75 -6.80
C SER A 69 23.71 -4.32 -7.15
N VAL A 70 24.67 -3.83 -6.40
CA VAL A 70 25.45 -2.62 -6.73
C VAL A 70 26.90 -3.03 -6.88
N PRO A 71 27.78 -2.18 -7.45
CA PRO A 71 29.19 -2.55 -7.54
C PRO A 71 29.75 -2.99 -6.19
N HIS A 72 30.34 -4.17 -6.17
CA HIS A 72 31.02 -4.78 -5.04
C HIS A 72 30.15 -5.30 -3.89
N LYS A 73 28.81 -5.25 -3.99
CA LYS A 73 27.96 -5.84 -2.95
C LYS A 73 26.57 -6.15 -3.44
N ARG A 74 25.89 -7.02 -2.66
CA ARG A 74 24.51 -7.37 -2.85
C ARG A 74 23.72 -6.81 -1.68
N ILE A 75 22.59 -6.14 -1.95
CA ILE A 75 21.78 -5.48 -0.93
C ILE A 75 20.47 -6.22 -0.78
N HIS A 76 20.11 -6.49 0.49
CA HIS A 76 18.83 -7.09 0.86
C HIS A 76 17.98 -6.01 1.55
N LYS A 77 16.79 -5.77 1.03
CA LYS A 77 15.81 -4.87 1.65
C LYS A 77 14.55 -5.64 1.99
N VAL A 78 14.01 -5.37 3.16
CA VAL A 78 12.73 -5.92 3.62
C VAL A 78 11.77 -4.77 3.81
N VAL A 79 10.62 -4.85 3.16
CA VAL A 79 9.56 -3.84 3.29
C VAL A 79 8.40 -4.47 4.06
N HIS A 80 8.00 -3.81 5.14
CA HIS A 80 6.86 -4.21 5.96
C HIS A 80 5.61 -3.50 5.45
N HIS A 81 4.62 -4.27 5.03
CA HIS A 81 3.34 -3.74 4.56
C HIS A 81 2.28 -3.81 5.65
N PHE A 82 1.49 -2.76 5.75
CA PHE A 82 0.38 -2.65 6.69
C PHE A 82 -0.90 -2.34 5.94
N LEU A 83 -2.02 -2.80 6.49
CA LEU A 83 -3.34 -2.34 6.05
C LEU A 83 -3.62 -1.02 6.76
N ILE A 84 -3.85 0.02 5.99
CA ILE A 84 -4.04 1.39 6.48
C ILE A 84 -5.40 1.89 6.01
N GLU A 85 -6.17 2.46 6.92
CA GLU A 85 -7.45 3.09 6.60
C GLU A 85 -7.23 4.56 6.27
N ALA A 86 -7.77 5.01 5.15
CA ALA A 86 -7.74 6.42 4.77
C ALA A 86 -8.62 7.23 5.72
N VAL A 87 -8.07 8.28 6.32
CA VAL A 87 -8.80 9.16 7.26
C VAL A 87 -8.79 10.61 6.82
N GLY A 88 -8.04 10.97 5.79
CA GLY A 88 -7.98 12.35 5.30
C GLY A 88 -7.06 12.50 4.11
N GLY A 89 -6.92 13.74 3.65
CA GLY A 89 -6.09 14.04 2.48
C GLY A 89 -6.81 13.79 1.16
N ARG A 90 -6.08 14.00 0.09
CA ARG A 90 -6.56 13.71 -1.28
C ARG A 90 -5.38 13.23 -2.12
N LEU A 91 -5.67 12.47 -3.18
CA LEU A 91 -4.63 11.93 -4.04
C LEU A 91 -3.77 13.04 -4.65
N SER A 92 -2.46 12.91 -4.48
CA SER A 92 -1.47 13.84 -5.04
C SER A 92 -0.10 13.16 -5.03
N ILE A 93 0.66 13.37 -6.10
CA ILE A 93 2.06 12.94 -6.18
C ILE A 93 3.04 14.07 -5.83
N GLU A 94 2.53 15.26 -5.52
CA GLU A 94 3.37 16.45 -5.28
C GLU A 94 4.20 16.33 -4.00
N GLY A 95 3.78 15.51 -3.04
CA GLY A 95 4.50 15.30 -1.78
C GLY A 95 5.62 14.28 -1.83
N ASP A 96 5.82 13.62 -2.97
CA ASP A 96 6.87 12.62 -3.14
C ASP A 96 8.24 13.31 -3.27
N PRO A 97 9.13 13.17 -2.24
CA PRO A 97 10.42 13.86 -2.26
C PRO A 97 11.36 13.35 -3.36
N ASP A 98 11.20 12.12 -3.81
CA ASP A 98 12.02 11.53 -4.87
C ASP A 98 11.45 11.77 -6.25
N ALA A 99 10.23 12.28 -6.35
CA ALA A 99 9.53 12.59 -7.61
C ALA A 99 9.53 11.43 -8.61
N GLU A 100 9.46 10.19 -8.10
CA GLU A 100 9.48 8.99 -8.95
C GLU A 100 8.09 8.62 -9.47
N ALA A 101 7.04 8.95 -8.72
CA ALA A 101 5.67 8.67 -9.12
C ALA A 101 5.24 9.62 -10.24
N ILE A 102 4.61 9.06 -11.28
CA ILE A 102 4.06 9.83 -12.40
C ILE A 102 2.54 9.96 -12.31
N ASP A 103 1.90 9.11 -11.49
CA ASP A 103 0.45 9.15 -11.31
C ASP A 103 0.08 8.46 -10.00
N VAL A 104 -1.13 8.71 -9.53
CA VAL A 104 -1.72 8.07 -8.36
C VAL A 104 -3.21 7.89 -8.62
N ALA A 105 -3.76 6.76 -8.21
CA ALA A 105 -5.18 6.47 -8.47
C ALA A 105 -5.80 5.64 -7.36
N TRP A 106 -7.09 5.87 -7.12
CA TRP A 106 -7.91 4.93 -6.36
C TRP A 106 -8.36 3.82 -7.30
N VAL A 107 -8.04 2.58 -6.95
CA VAL A 107 -8.36 1.41 -7.76
C VAL A 107 -9.31 0.52 -6.96
N PRO A 108 -10.46 0.10 -7.54
CA PRO A 108 -11.36 -0.83 -6.86
C PRO A 108 -10.63 -2.09 -6.41
N PHE A 109 -10.98 -2.57 -5.21
CA PHE A 109 -10.27 -3.68 -4.59
C PHE A 109 -10.26 -4.93 -5.49
N ASP A 110 -11.35 -5.20 -6.18
CA ASP A 110 -11.49 -6.36 -7.06
C ASP A 110 -10.71 -6.24 -8.38
N GLU A 111 -10.16 -5.07 -8.68
CA GLU A 111 -9.31 -4.86 -9.87
C GLU A 111 -7.82 -4.87 -9.56
N LEU A 112 -7.43 -5.01 -8.29
CA LEU A 112 -6.02 -4.92 -7.90
C LEU A 112 -5.14 -6.01 -8.52
N ASP A 113 -5.64 -7.23 -8.63
CA ASP A 113 -4.87 -8.33 -9.22
C ASP A 113 -4.47 -8.04 -10.67
N GLU A 114 -5.32 -7.36 -11.42
CA GLU A 114 -5.05 -7.00 -12.81
C GLU A 114 -4.17 -5.77 -12.92
N ARG A 115 -4.29 -4.83 -11.98
CA ARG A 115 -3.58 -3.55 -12.05
C ARG A 115 -2.16 -3.62 -11.49
N LEU A 116 -1.93 -4.41 -10.45
CA LEU A 116 -0.62 -4.52 -9.83
C LEU A 116 0.38 -5.22 -10.75
N THR A 117 1.52 -4.60 -10.95
CA THR A 117 2.58 -5.14 -11.81
C THR A 117 3.30 -6.31 -11.15
N PHE A 118 3.47 -6.28 -9.82
CA PHE A 118 4.34 -7.23 -9.12
C PHE A 118 3.54 -8.34 -8.41
N PRO A 119 3.87 -9.62 -8.68
CA PRO A 119 3.16 -10.74 -8.06
C PRO A 119 3.26 -10.79 -6.53
N ASN A 120 4.39 -10.37 -5.96
CA ASN A 120 4.57 -10.36 -4.50
C ASN A 120 3.66 -9.33 -3.82
N GLU A 121 3.30 -8.24 -4.50
CA GLU A 121 2.33 -7.28 -3.97
C GLU A 121 0.91 -7.84 -4.01
N ARG A 122 0.59 -8.70 -4.97
CA ARG A 122 -0.71 -9.39 -5.00
C ARG A 122 -0.90 -10.29 -3.78
N ARG A 123 0.18 -10.88 -3.29
CA ARG A 123 0.15 -11.65 -2.03
C ARG A 123 -0.24 -10.77 -0.84
N ILE A 124 0.27 -9.55 -0.78
CA ILE A 124 -0.09 -8.57 0.26
C ILE A 124 -1.58 -8.21 0.15
N VAL A 125 -2.08 -7.99 -1.05
CA VAL A 125 -3.50 -7.74 -1.30
C VAL A 125 -4.36 -8.90 -0.84
N GLY A 126 -3.92 -10.14 -1.09
CA GLY A 126 -4.62 -11.35 -0.61
C GLY A 126 -4.74 -11.40 0.91
N ALA A 127 -3.68 -11.04 1.63
CA ALA A 127 -3.72 -10.96 3.10
C ALA A 127 -4.70 -9.87 3.57
N ALA A 128 -4.74 -8.73 2.88
CA ALA A 128 -5.70 -7.67 3.20
C ALA A 128 -7.14 -8.12 2.96
N ALA A 129 -7.38 -8.84 1.86
CA ALA A 129 -8.71 -9.37 1.55
C ALA A 129 -9.22 -10.31 2.64
N GLN A 130 -8.36 -11.19 3.15
CA GLN A 130 -8.70 -12.10 4.24
C GLN A 130 -9.05 -11.35 5.51
N HIS A 131 -8.27 -10.33 5.86
CA HIS A 131 -8.53 -9.51 7.06
C HIS A 131 -9.87 -8.78 6.95
N LEU A 132 -10.14 -8.15 5.80
CA LEU A 132 -11.38 -7.39 5.57
C LEU A 132 -12.61 -8.31 5.56
N ALA A 133 -12.50 -9.51 4.99
CA ALA A 133 -13.58 -10.50 5.00
C ALA A 133 -13.88 -10.98 6.41
N ALA A 134 -12.85 -11.26 7.23
CA ALA A 134 -13.01 -11.67 8.62
C ALA A 134 -13.68 -10.55 9.45
N GLN A 135 -13.31 -9.30 9.21
CA GLN A 135 -13.91 -8.14 9.88
C GLN A 135 -15.38 -8.00 9.54
N LEU A 136 -15.77 -8.19 8.29
CA LEU A 136 -17.17 -8.15 7.87
C LEU A 136 -18.00 -9.23 8.53
N GLN A 137 -17.48 -10.45 8.63
CA GLN A 137 -18.16 -11.54 9.33
C GLN A 137 -18.35 -11.23 10.81
N TYR A 138 -17.35 -10.68 11.45
CA TYR A 138 -17.40 -10.30 12.86
C TYR A 138 -18.46 -9.21 13.09
N ASP A 139 -18.46 -8.19 12.24
CA ASP A 139 -19.43 -7.09 12.34
C ASP A 139 -20.85 -7.58 12.10
N CYS A 140 -21.06 -8.46 11.14
CA CYS A 140 -22.37 -9.07 10.89
C CYS A 140 -22.88 -9.87 12.10
N GLN A 141 -22.00 -10.64 12.73
CA GLN A 141 -22.37 -11.41 13.92
C GLN A 141 -22.73 -10.52 15.10
N ARG A 142 -22.03 -9.39 15.26
CA ARG A 142 -22.32 -8.43 16.32
C ARG A 142 -23.57 -7.60 16.07
N ALA A 143 -23.91 -7.38 14.82
CA ALA A 143 -25.05 -6.58 14.43
C ALA A 143 -26.37 -7.38 14.44
N ASP A 144 -26.31 -8.67 14.65
CA ASP A 144 -27.50 -9.54 14.70
C ASP A 144 -28.10 -9.47 16.11
N PRO A 145 -29.20 -8.72 16.32
CA PRO A 145 -29.82 -8.58 17.63
C PRO A 145 -30.77 -9.75 17.84
N GLU A 146 -30.30 -10.88 18.17
CA GLU A 146 -31.25 -12.00 18.47
C GLU A 146 -32.51 -12.01 17.62
#